data_766446d2bc63bc8040576bbbacad8950
#
_entry.id   766446d2bc63bc8040576bbbacad8950
#
_cell.length_a   1.000
_cell.length_b   1.000
_cell.length_c   1.000
_cell.angle_alpha   90.00
_cell.angle_beta   90.00
_cell.angle_gamma   90.00
#
_symmetry.space_group_name_H-M   'P 1'
#
loop_
_entity.id
_entity.type
_entity.pdbx_description
1 polymer ?
#
loop_
_entity_poly.entity_id
_entity_poly.type
_entity_poly.pdbx_seq_one_letter_code
_entity_poly.pdbx_strand_id
1 'polypeptide(L)'
;LVERYIDDLSNFWKSVICVGTGNEAASAGHTSGVLQKRKEERIQLAVQADEPTLNIQIWKAYTDEVEISFVSPAGTRIGPIQSVLGSQRFRIGETEILLYYGKPSPYNVAQEIYIDMIPVTDYITSGVWQIILNPTRVVEGQYDLWLPSENVLNRGTGFLYPDEEVTLTIPSTADKVI
;
A
#
# COMPACT_ATOMS: atom_id res chain seq x y z
N LEU A 1 -11.89 8.75 -14.94
CA LEU A 1 -12.96 9.66 -15.41
C LEU A 1 -12.41 11.06 -15.64
N VAL A 2 -11.68 11.62 -14.65
CA VAL A 2 -11.09 12.98 -14.75
C VAL A 2 -10.08 13.05 -15.89
N GLU A 3 -9.17 12.10 -15.96
CA GLU A 3 -8.12 12.02 -16.98
C GLU A 3 -8.71 11.97 -18.39
N ARG A 4 -9.68 11.08 -18.61
CA ARG A 4 -10.37 11.01 -19.89
C ARG A 4 -11.06 12.32 -20.28
N TYR A 5 -11.63 13.03 -19.30
CA TYR A 5 -12.22 14.34 -19.56
C TYR A 5 -11.16 15.37 -19.98
N ILE A 6 -9.99 15.36 -19.35
CA ILE A 6 -8.84 16.20 -19.69
C ILE A 6 -8.35 15.87 -21.11
N ASP A 7 -8.20 14.60 -21.46
CA ASP A 7 -7.79 14.17 -22.78
C ASP A 7 -8.81 14.58 -23.86
N ASP A 8 -10.10 14.44 -23.56
CA ASP A 8 -11.17 14.89 -24.45
C ASP A 8 -11.15 16.40 -24.66
N LEU A 9 -10.95 17.20 -23.58
CA LEU A 9 -10.82 18.67 -23.69
C LEU A 9 -9.63 19.08 -24.53
N SER A 10 -8.47 18.43 -24.36
CA SER A 10 -7.26 18.75 -25.15
C SER A 10 -7.42 18.42 -26.64
N ASN A 11 -8.34 17.54 -27.02
CA ASN A 11 -8.70 17.25 -28.40
C ASN A 11 -9.63 18.33 -29.02
N PHE A 12 -10.48 18.93 -28.21
CA PHE A 12 -11.46 19.95 -28.70
C PHE A 12 -10.84 21.30 -28.99
N TRP A 13 -9.84 21.70 -28.18
CA TRP A 13 -9.21 23.00 -28.25
C TRP A 13 -7.70 22.85 -28.37
N LYS A 14 -7.06 23.70 -29.16
CA LYS A 14 -5.60 23.80 -29.23
C LYS A 14 -5.09 24.45 -27.93
N SER A 15 -5.25 23.73 -26.83
CA SER A 15 -4.84 24.15 -25.47
C SER A 15 -3.76 23.25 -24.95
N VAL A 16 -2.89 23.81 -24.12
CA VAL A 16 -1.91 23.05 -23.33
C VAL A 16 -2.45 22.98 -21.92
N ILE A 17 -2.55 21.77 -21.38
CA ILE A 17 -3.01 21.55 -20.01
C ILE A 17 -1.79 21.10 -19.19
N CYS A 18 -1.37 21.97 -18.26
CA CYS A 18 -0.29 21.66 -17.33
C CYS A 18 -0.89 21.15 -16.03
N VAL A 19 -0.37 20.04 -15.52
CA VAL A 19 -0.82 19.42 -14.27
C VAL A 19 0.35 19.18 -13.33
N GLY A 20 0.07 19.20 -12.03
CA GLY A 20 1.05 18.80 -11.03
C GLY A 20 1.20 17.29 -10.96
N THR A 21 2.43 16.81 -10.92
CA THR A 21 2.76 15.36 -10.90
C THR A 21 2.73 14.75 -9.49
N GLY A 22 2.58 15.59 -8.47
CA GLY A 22 2.84 15.20 -7.07
C GLY A 22 4.31 15.42 -6.69
N ASN A 23 4.62 15.28 -5.43
CA ASN A 23 5.96 15.51 -4.86
C ASN A 23 6.36 14.42 -3.86
N GLU A 24 5.69 13.28 -3.86
CA GLU A 24 5.86 12.24 -2.85
C GLU A 24 6.75 11.06 -3.30
N ALA A 25 7.40 11.17 -4.47
CA ALA A 25 8.28 10.11 -4.97
C ALA A 25 9.39 9.71 -3.97
N ALA A 26 9.92 10.69 -3.23
CA ALA A 26 10.97 10.46 -2.22
C ALA A 26 10.45 10.31 -0.79
N SER A 27 9.12 10.18 -0.59
CA SER A 27 8.50 10.13 0.74
C SER A 27 8.59 8.76 1.44
N ALA A 28 9.23 7.76 0.81
CA ALA A 28 9.24 6.37 1.28
C ALA A 28 7.83 5.76 1.49
N GLY A 29 6.81 6.33 0.85
CA GLY A 29 5.42 5.92 0.96
C GLY A 29 4.99 4.79 0.02
N HIS A 30 5.85 4.39 -0.92
CA HIS A 30 5.58 3.34 -1.89
C HIS A 30 6.69 2.28 -1.91
N THR A 31 6.30 1.04 -2.11
CA THR A 31 7.21 -0.07 -2.44
C THR A 31 6.49 -1.09 -3.30
N SER A 32 7.20 -1.69 -4.23
CA SER A 32 6.66 -2.68 -5.15
C SER A 32 7.52 -3.94 -5.21
N GLY A 33 7.02 -4.96 -5.91
CA GLY A 33 7.80 -6.16 -6.14
C GLY A 33 7.04 -7.23 -6.91
N VAL A 34 7.67 -8.40 -7.02
CA VAL A 34 7.11 -9.54 -7.75
C VAL A 34 7.09 -10.77 -6.87
N LEU A 35 5.90 -11.25 -6.57
CA LEU A 35 5.68 -12.50 -5.83
C LEU A 35 6.26 -13.69 -6.58
N GLN A 36 6.96 -14.55 -5.86
CA GLN A 36 7.45 -15.81 -6.38
C GLN A 36 6.78 -16.97 -5.64
N LYS A 37 6.35 -17.98 -6.36
CA LYS A 37 5.67 -19.14 -5.76
C LYS A 37 6.51 -19.77 -4.66
N ARG A 38 5.94 -19.94 -3.48
CA ARG A 38 6.55 -20.54 -2.29
C ARG A 38 7.75 -19.76 -1.72
N LYS A 39 7.92 -18.51 -2.07
CA LYS A 39 8.94 -17.64 -1.50
C LYS A 39 8.26 -16.50 -0.73
N GLU A 40 8.58 -16.35 0.55
CA GLU A 40 8.13 -15.20 1.34
C GLU A 40 8.78 -13.92 0.82
N GLU A 41 8.00 -12.87 0.64
CA GLU A 41 8.49 -11.51 0.43
C GLU A 41 8.35 -10.73 1.73
N ARG A 42 9.42 -10.03 2.13
CA ARG A 42 9.50 -9.33 3.42
C ARG A 42 9.64 -7.84 3.18
N ILE A 43 8.63 -7.10 3.53
CA ILE A 43 8.58 -5.65 3.43
C ILE A 43 8.84 -5.08 4.83
N GLN A 44 9.84 -4.21 4.96
CA GLN A 44 10.19 -3.55 6.21
C GLN A 44 9.62 -2.15 6.23
N LEU A 45 8.93 -1.84 7.32
CA LEU A 45 8.27 -0.58 7.57
C LEU A 45 8.80 0.03 8.87
N ALA A 46 9.44 1.19 8.76
CA ALA A 46 9.81 1.99 9.93
C ALA A 46 8.60 2.77 10.42
N VAL A 47 8.24 2.60 11.68
CA VAL A 47 7.20 3.40 12.37
C VAL A 47 7.89 4.25 13.42
N GLN A 48 7.76 5.56 13.30
CA GLN A 48 8.36 6.51 14.24
C GLN A 48 7.60 6.54 15.57
N ALA A 49 8.25 7.12 16.59
CA ALA A 49 7.60 7.35 17.88
C ALA A 49 6.38 8.28 17.69
N ASP A 50 5.40 8.10 18.56
CA ASP A 50 4.18 8.91 18.61
C ASP A 50 3.32 8.88 17.32
N GLU A 51 3.41 7.78 16.55
CA GLU A 51 2.54 7.57 15.39
C GLU A 51 1.14 7.17 15.85
N PRO A 52 0.10 8.01 15.62
CA PRO A 52 -1.22 7.78 16.20
C PRO A 52 -2.02 6.72 15.45
N THR A 53 -1.81 6.59 14.16
CA THR A 53 -2.47 5.58 13.30
C THR A 53 -1.70 5.42 12.00
N LEU A 54 -1.77 4.26 11.41
CA LEU A 54 -1.12 3.99 10.13
C LEU A 54 -1.93 2.99 9.33
N ASN A 55 -2.25 3.34 8.10
CA ASN A 55 -2.85 2.39 7.17
C ASN A 55 -1.91 2.05 6.01
N ILE A 56 -2.08 0.87 5.46
CA ILE A 56 -1.27 0.37 4.34
C ILE A 56 -2.24 -0.25 3.34
N GLN A 57 -2.11 0.15 2.09
CA GLN A 57 -2.86 -0.44 0.98
C GLN A 57 -1.94 -1.34 0.17
N ILE A 58 -2.32 -2.59 -0.01
CA ILE A 58 -1.64 -3.54 -0.88
C ILE A 58 -2.52 -3.76 -2.10
N TRP A 59 -1.95 -3.57 -3.27
CA TRP A 59 -2.60 -3.84 -4.55
C TRP A 59 -1.89 -4.99 -5.26
N LYS A 60 -2.65 -5.98 -5.73
CA LYS A 60 -2.17 -7.12 -6.48
C LYS A 60 -3.24 -7.66 -7.42
N ALA A 61 -2.88 -8.52 -8.36
CA ALA A 61 -3.87 -9.23 -9.16
C ALA A 61 -4.80 -10.08 -8.26
N TYR A 62 -6.10 -10.06 -8.54
CA TYR A 62 -7.07 -10.87 -7.78
C TYR A 62 -6.82 -12.38 -7.93
N THR A 63 -6.24 -12.78 -9.06
CA THR A 63 -5.89 -14.16 -9.37
C THR A 63 -4.75 -14.73 -8.52
N ASP A 64 -3.95 -13.85 -7.91
CA ASP A 64 -2.90 -14.24 -6.97
C ASP A 64 -3.50 -14.43 -5.57
N GLU A 65 -3.07 -15.45 -4.83
CA GLU A 65 -3.48 -15.70 -3.46
C GLU A 65 -2.27 -15.51 -2.52
N VAL A 66 -2.46 -14.64 -1.54
CA VAL A 66 -1.38 -14.24 -0.62
C VAL A 66 -1.92 -14.24 0.80
N GLU A 67 -1.30 -15.02 1.65
CA GLU A 67 -1.48 -14.92 3.10
C GLU A 67 -0.50 -13.89 3.66
N ILE A 68 -0.89 -13.20 4.73
CA ILE A 68 -0.06 -12.13 5.30
C ILE A 68 0.37 -12.52 6.73
N SER A 69 1.62 -12.29 7.04
CA SER A 69 2.13 -12.35 8.41
C SER A 69 2.71 -11.00 8.81
N PHE A 70 2.68 -10.71 10.09
CA PHE A 70 3.28 -9.51 10.67
C PHE A 70 4.32 -9.90 11.70
N VAL A 71 5.43 -9.15 11.74
CA VAL A 71 6.41 -9.23 12.81
C VAL A 71 6.56 -7.84 13.44
N SER A 72 6.32 -7.75 14.74
CA SER A 72 6.49 -6.50 15.49
C SER A 72 7.97 -6.15 15.69
N PRO A 73 8.29 -4.91 16.06
CA PRO A 73 9.66 -4.52 16.42
C PRO A 73 10.27 -5.37 17.53
N ALA A 74 9.46 -5.93 18.43
CA ALA A 74 9.89 -6.86 19.48
C ALA A 74 10.12 -8.29 18.98
N GLY A 75 9.93 -8.57 17.67
CA GLY A 75 10.10 -9.89 17.07
C GLY A 75 8.91 -10.83 17.22
N THR A 76 7.80 -10.39 17.79
CA THR A 76 6.59 -11.21 17.87
C THR A 76 5.96 -11.35 16.49
N ARG A 77 5.77 -12.59 16.02
CA ARG A 77 5.12 -12.91 14.73
C ARG A 77 3.69 -13.37 14.94
N ILE A 78 2.77 -12.90 14.10
CA ILE A 78 1.45 -13.48 13.87
C ILE A 78 1.28 -13.83 12.40
N GLY A 79 0.45 -14.84 12.15
CA GLY A 79 0.20 -15.36 10.79
C GLY A 79 0.95 -16.66 10.51
N PRO A 80 0.89 -17.19 9.29
CA PRO A 80 0.20 -16.57 8.14
C PRO A 80 -1.33 -16.51 8.33
N ILE A 81 -1.87 -15.34 8.00
CA ILE A 81 -3.30 -15.05 8.05
C ILE A 81 -3.88 -15.38 6.68
N GLN A 82 -4.90 -16.21 6.66
CA GLN A 82 -5.53 -16.68 5.43
C GLN A 82 -6.19 -15.54 4.64
N SER A 83 -6.12 -15.62 3.31
CA SER A 83 -6.74 -14.68 2.38
C SER A 83 -8.26 -14.90 2.29
N VAL A 84 -8.98 -14.56 3.35
CA VAL A 84 -10.44 -14.63 3.41
C VAL A 84 -11.02 -13.24 3.20
N LEU A 85 -11.97 -13.11 2.25
CA LEU A 85 -12.64 -11.84 1.97
C LEU A 85 -13.32 -11.27 3.24
N GLY A 86 -13.14 -9.97 3.43
CA GLY A 86 -13.67 -9.25 4.58
C GLY A 86 -12.59 -8.91 5.61
N SER A 87 -13.02 -8.50 6.79
CA SER A 87 -12.13 -8.00 7.84
C SER A 87 -11.76 -9.08 8.84
N GLN A 88 -10.50 -9.07 9.25
CA GLN A 88 -9.94 -9.88 10.32
C GLN A 88 -9.16 -8.97 11.26
N ARG A 89 -9.18 -9.26 12.56
CA ARG A 89 -8.59 -8.41 13.60
C ARG A 89 -7.64 -9.22 14.48
N PHE A 90 -6.46 -8.65 14.71
CA PHE A 90 -5.40 -9.28 15.49
C PHE A 90 -4.74 -8.23 16.41
N ARG A 91 -4.13 -8.69 17.49
CA ARG A 91 -3.37 -7.83 18.40
C ARG A 91 -1.94 -8.34 18.54
N ILE A 92 -0.98 -7.43 18.40
CA ILE A 92 0.44 -7.66 18.67
C ILE A 92 0.93 -6.60 19.66
N GLY A 93 1.16 -6.99 20.90
CA GLY A 93 1.54 -6.03 21.95
C GLY A 93 0.49 -4.93 22.11
N GLU A 94 0.92 -3.69 21.98
CA GLU A 94 0.07 -2.50 22.10
C GLU A 94 -0.45 -1.99 20.75
N THR A 95 -0.36 -2.80 19.70
CA THR A 95 -0.89 -2.47 18.37
C THR A 95 -1.92 -3.50 17.96
N GLU A 96 -3.09 -3.03 17.54
CA GLU A 96 -4.13 -3.82 16.92
C GLU A 96 -4.02 -3.69 15.38
N ILE A 97 -4.13 -4.78 14.68
CA ILE A 97 -4.08 -4.84 13.23
C ILE A 97 -5.44 -5.28 12.72
N LEU A 98 -6.09 -4.41 11.95
CA LEU A 98 -7.27 -4.73 11.16
C LEU A 98 -6.82 -5.03 9.73
N LEU A 99 -7.04 -6.25 9.28
CA LEU A 99 -6.71 -6.71 7.94
C LEU A 99 -7.98 -6.94 7.15
N TYR A 100 -8.12 -6.28 6.02
CA TYR A 100 -9.29 -6.42 5.15
C TYR A 100 -8.87 -6.87 3.75
N TYR A 101 -9.42 -8.00 3.31
CA TYR A 101 -9.29 -8.48 1.94
C TYR A 101 -10.51 -8.03 1.13
N GLY A 102 -10.29 -7.10 0.21
CA GLY A 102 -11.30 -6.53 -0.66
C GLY A 102 -11.71 -7.48 -1.80
N LYS A 103 -12.85 -7.19 -2.39
CA LYS A 103 -13.27 -7.79 -3.67
C LYS A 103 -12.82 -6.88 -4.80
N PRO A 104 -12.50 -7.42 -5.99
CA PRO A 104 -12.27 -6.58 -7.15
C PRO A 104 -13.53 -5.79 -7.50
N SER A 105 -13.35 -4.56 -7.96
CA SER A 105 -14.47 -3.74 -8.43
C SER A 105 -14.79 -4.08 -9.89
N PRO A 106 -15.98 -3.72 -10.41
CA PRO A 106 -16.29 -3.89 -11.82
C PRO A 106 -15.35 -3.12 -12.77
N TYR A 107 -14.59 -2.17 -12.24
CA TYR A 107 -13.70 -1.28 -12.99
C TYR A 107 -12.22 -1.58 -12.80
N ASN A 108 -11.88 -2.46 -11.86
CA ASN A 108 -10.50 -2.82 -11.55
C ASN A 108 -10.42 -4.30 -11.15
N VAL A 109 -9.64 -5.08 -11.90
CA VAL A 109 -9.41 -6.51 -11.64
C VAL A 109 -8.40 -6.76 -10.52
N ALA A 110 -7.72 -5.72 -10.03
CA ALA A 110 -6.83 -5.83 -8.90
C ALA A 110 -7.61 -5.98 -7.59
N GLN A 111 -7.01 -6.67 -6.65
CA GLN A 111 -7.49 -6.79 -5.28
C GLN A 111 -6.75 -5.80 -4.40
N GLU A 112 -7.51 -5.01 -3.66
CA GLU A 112 -6.99 -4.26 -2.54
C GLU A 112 -6.99 -5.14 -1.28
N ILE A 113 -5.87 -5.12 -0.56
CA ILE A 113 -5.78 -5.59 0.81
C ILE A 113 -5.45 -4.36 1.66
N TYR A 114 -6.35 -4.02 2.57
CA TYR A 114 -6.20 -2.87 3.45
C TYR A 114 -5.78 -3.33 4.84
N ILE A 115 -4.74 -2.70 5.35
CA ILE A 115 -4.21 -2.95 6.70
C ILE A 115 -4.34 -1.65 7.47
N ASP A 116 -4.95 -1.71 8.64
CA ASP A 116 -5.03 -0.59 9.57
C ASP A 116 -4.33 -0.97 10.87
N MET A 117 -3.32 -0.20 11.24
CA MET A 117 -2.58 -0.35 12.48
C MET A 117 -3.12 0.68 13.48
N ILE A 118 -3.76 0.18 14.52
CA ILE A 118 -4.49 0.98 15.51
C ILE A 118 -3.80 0.81 16.86
N PRO A 119 -3.45 1.89 17.57
CA PRO A 119 -2.89 1.77 18.90
C PRO A 119 -3.95 1.29 19.90
N VAL A 120 -3.55 0.47 20.84
CA VAL A 120 -4.41 0.07 21.98
C VAL A 120 -4.48 1.19 23.02
N THR A 121 -3.41 1.96 23.11
CA THR A 121 -3.31 3.15 23.98
C THR A 121 -3.25 4.41 23.12
N ASP A 122 -2.17 5.16 23.17
CA ASP A 122 -2.07 6.45 22.49
C ASP A 122 -1.40 6.33 21.11
N TYR A 123 -0.40 5.45 20.96
CA TYR A 123 0.43 5.36 19.77
C TYR A 123 0.73 3.91 19.36
N ILE A 124 0.97 3.73 18.08
CA ILE A 124 1.43 2.45 17.51
C ILE A 124 2.83 2.14 18.05
N THR A 125 3.12 0.87 18.30
CA THR A 125 4.46 0.42 18.69
C THR A 125 5.48 0.87 17.64
N SER A 126 6.39 1.77 18.03
CA SER A 126 7.45 2.30 17.18
C SER A 126 8.56 1.28 16.93
N GLY A 127 9.27 1.45 15.81
CA GLY A 127 10.37 0.59 15.38
C GLY A 127 10.13 -0.05 14.02
N VAL A 128 10.91 -1.07 13.68
CA VAL A 128 10.81 -1.73 12.38
C VAL A 128 9.83 -2.89 12.44
N TRP A 129 8.71 -2.73 11.75
CA TRP A 129 7.74 -3.77 11.49
C TRP A 129 8.10 -4.53 10.21
N GLN A 130 7.70 -5.79 10.13
CA GLN A 130 7.80 -6.56 8.88
C GLN A 130 6.39 -7.02 8.49
N ILE A 131 6.05 -6.73 7.24
CA ILE A 131 4.89 -7.29 6.55
C ILE A 131 5.44 -8.40 5.66
N ILE A 132 4.96 -9.62 5.85
CA ILE A 132 5.45 -10.79 5.11
C ILE A 132 4.32 -11.28 4.23
N LEU A 133 4.53 -11.23 2.92
CA LEU A 133 3.64 -11.78 1.93
C LEU A 133 4.02 -13.25 1.69
N ASN A 134 3.07 -14.16 1.94
CA ASN A 134 3.22 -15.61 1.78
C ASN A 134 2.37 -16.06 0.59
N PRO A 135 2.88 -16.07 -0.64
CA PRO A 135 2.10 -16.42 -1.81
C PRO A 135 1.79 -17.92 -1.85
N THR A 136 0.51 -18.24 -1.83
CA THR A 136 0.01 -19.61 -1.99
C THR A 136 -0.29 -19.95 -3.45
N ARG A 137 -0.68 -18.93 -4.22
CA ARG A 137 -0.88 -19.02 -5.66
C ARG A 137 -0.36 -17.76 -6.34
N VAL A 138 0.39 -17.90 -7.42
CA VAL A 138 0.94 -16.79 -8.22
C VAL A 138 0.59 -17.03 -9.68
N VAL A 139 -0.08 -16.06 -10.30
CA VAL A 139 -0.46 -16.01 -11.72
C VAL A 139 0.24 -14.85 -12.41
N GLU A 140 0.13 -13.64 -11.85
CA GLU A 140 0.77 -12.41 -12.36
C GLU A 140 1.96 -12.00 -11.50
N GLY A 141 1.77 -12.00 -10.18
CA GLY A 141 2.80 -11.82 -9.18
C GLY A 141 3.12 -10.38 -8.82
N GLN A 142 2.80 -9.40 -9.64
CA GLN A 142 3.09 -7.99 -9.34
C GLN A 142 2.28 -7.50 -8.13
N TYR A 143 2.92 -6.74 -7.24
CA TYR A 143 2.25 -6.11 -6.11
C TYR A 143 2.84 -4.74 -5.81
N ASP A 144 2.01 -3.88 -5.26
CA ASP A 144 2.35 -2.53 -4.80
C ASP A 144 1.84 -2.34 -3.38
N LEU A 145 2.62 -1.68 -2.54
CA LEU A 145 2.22 -1.22 -1.21
C LEU A 145 2.31 0.30 -1.13
N TRP A 146 1.25 0.89 -0.58
CA TRP A 146 1.15 2.34 -0.41
C TRP A 146 0.85 2.70 1.04
N LEU A 147 1.51 3.75 1.52
CA LEU A 147 1.22 4.44 2.78
C LEU A 147 0.40 5.71 2.50
N PRO A 148 -0.22 6.33 3.52
CA PRO A 148 -0.75 7.68 3.41
C PRO A 148 0.34 8.68 3.02
N SER A 149 -0.10 9.85 2.53
CA SER A 149 0.80 10.97 2.27
C SER A 149 1.71 11.29 3.46
N GLU A 150 2.96 11.65 3.20
CA GLU A 150 3.92 12.01 4.25
C GLU A 150 3.46 13.17 5.15
N ASN A 151 2.51 13.99 4.69
CA ASN A 151 1.92 15.06 5.50
C ASN A 151 1.00 14.55 6.62
N VAL A 152 0.61 13.28 6.56
CA VAL A 152 -0.27 12.62 7.57
C VAL A 152 0.57 11.82 8.56
N LEU A 153 1.73 11.32 8.13
CA LEU A 153 2.61 10.48 8.90
C LEU A 153 3.68 11.29 9.63
N ASN A 154 4.18 10.76 10.72
CA ASN A 154 5.35 11.32 11.38
C ASN A 154 6.57 11.20 10.49
N ARG A 155 7.38 12.25 10.45
CA ARG A 155 8.57 12.31 9.60
C ARG A 155 9.51 11.13 9.87
N GLY A 156 9.76 10.33 8.82
CA GLY A 156 10.59 9.14 8.87
C GLY A 156 9.80 7.84 9.09
N THR A 157 8.45 7.89 9.25
CA THR A 157 7.62 6.71 9.05
C THR A 157 7.56 6.40 7.55
N GLY A 158 7.93 5.19 7.15
CA GLY A 158 7.98 4.82 5.73
C GLY A 158 8.62 3.46 5.51
N PHE A 159 8.58 2.99 4.26
CA PHE A 159 9.25 1.76 3.87
C PHE A 159 10.77 1.94 3.88
N LEU A 160 11.50 0.94 4.37
CA LEU A 160 12.98 0.98 4.38
C LEU A 160 13.59 0.80 2.98
N TYR A 161 12.86 0.18 2.09
CA TYR A 161 13.25 -0.01 0.68
C TYR A 161 12.12 0.51 -0.20
N PRO A 162 11.98 1.84 -0.31
CA PRO A 162 10.94 2.44 -1.13
C PRO A 162 11.22 2.27 -2.62
N ASP A 163 10.16 2.29 -3.41
CA ASP A 163 10.21 2.38 -4.85
C ASP A 163 9.72 3.79 -5.25
N GLU A 164 10.54 4.52 -5.99
CA GLU A 164 10.23 5.88 -6.44
C GLU A 164 9.44 5.89 -7.75
N GLU A 165 9.27 4.72 -8.40
CA GLU A 165 8.50 4.59 -9.62
C GLU A 165 6.98 4.61 -9.33
N VAL A 166 6.20 4.91 -10.37
CA VAL A 166 4.71 4.88 -10.35
C VAL A 166 4.07 5.83 -9.32
N THR A 167 4.78 6.86 -8.89
CA THR A 167 4.30 7.82 -7.86
C THR A 167 3.55 9.02 -8.43
N LEU A 168 3.25 9.03 -9.72
CA LEU A 168 2.45 10.08 -10.36
C LEU A 168 1.02 10.06 -9.84
N THR A 169 0.51 11.22 -9.48
CA THR A 169 -0.87 11.39 -8.98
C THR A 169 -1.83 11.86 -10.07
N ILE A 170 -3.10 11.52 -9.94
CA ILE A 170 -4.17 12.06 -10.79
C ILE A 170 -4.20 13.60 -10.64
N PRO A 171 -4.21 14.39 -11.74
CA PRO A 171 -4.47 13.97 -13.12
C PRO A 171 -3.23 13.85 -14.02
N SER A 172 -2.02 13.75 -13.48
CA SER A 172 -0.79 13.72 -14.27
C SER A 172 -0.59 12.45 -15.10
N THR A 173 -1.40 11.44 -14.85
CA THR A 173 -1.45 10.19 -15.61
C THR A 173 -2.37 10.25 -16.84
N ALA A 174 -2.96 11.42 -17.16
CA ALA A 174 -3.67 11.65 -18.40
C ALA A 174 -2.70 11.67 -19.61
N ASP A 175 -3.14 11.17 -20.76
CA ASP A 175 -2.28 10.97 -21.94
C ASP A 175 -1.84 12.28 -22.62
N LYS A 176 -2.56 13.39 -22.39
CA LYS A 176 -2.40 14.66 -23.11
C LYS A 176 -2.15 15.87 -22.23
N VAL A 177 -1.42 15.67 -21.16
CA VAL A 177 -0.98 16.72 -20.23
C VAL A 177 0.54 16.90 -20.26
N ILE A 178 1.01 18.04 -19.78
CA ILE A 178 2.43 18.38 -19.61
C ILE A 178 2.69 18.67 -18.13
#